data_6e42a3fc6d3729c37b176070f1a14a6c
#
_entry.id   6e42a3fc6d3729c37b176070f1a14a6c
#
_cell.length_a   1.000
_cell.length_b   1.000
_cell.length_c   1.000
_cell.angle_alpha   90.00
_cell.angle_beta   90.00
_cell.angle_gamma   90.00
#
_symmetry.space_group_name_H-M   'P 1'
#
loop_
_entity.id
_entity.type
_entity.pdbx_description
1 polymer ?
#
loop_
_entity_poly.entity_id
_entity_poly.type
_entity_poly.pdbx_seq_one_letter_code
_entity_poly.pdbx_strand_id
1 'polypeptide(L)'
;YGLDLYEGFNAVQDSILNHIGQQVDLCVSHPPYLDMILYSGNVWGDKPHPADLSRCASSDDFHEKMQLVLLNQRDATLPGGFYGALVGDLRRNGTYVSTQAELIARMPSSELASVIIKMQHNCVSDSRVYSNMSLPRIMHEYLILWRKKTMPIMVLLNTMAREQHSRVTGTWKSIVGVVLQRLGGKANLSEIYQEVGRAAPDKLKANPNWEAKIRQTLNSNGLFASTERGVWALA
;
A
#
# COMPACT_ATOMS: atom_id res chain seq x y z
N TYR A 1 -1.20 27.90 0.46
CA TYR A 1 0.16 27.60 0.93
C TYR A 1 0.81 26.64 -0.07
N GLY A 2 2.07 26.88 -0.43
CA GLY A 2 2.95 25.98 -1.14
C GLY A 2 4.11 25.63 -0.23
N LEU A 3 4.42 24.32 -0.09
CA LEU A 3 5.49 23.82 0.75
C LEU A 3 6.32 22.82 -0.06
N ASP A 4 7.62 23.01 -0.13
CA ASP A 4 8.51 22.20 -0.95
C ASP A 4 9.85 21.97 -0.25
N LEU A 5 10.47 20.80 -0.49
CA LEU A 5 11.78 20.46 0.06
C LEU A 5 12.87 21.40 -0.48
N TYR A 6 12.75 21.88 -1.72
CA TYR A 6 13.67 22.86 -2.30
C TYR A 6 13.66 24.18 -1.53
N GLU A 7 12.53 24.56 -0.94
CA GLU A 7 12.35 25.74 -0.07
C GLU A 7 12.67 25.43 1.41
N GLY A 8 13.14 24.24 1.72
CA GLY A 8 13.57 23.83 3.05
C GLY A 8 12.50 23.15 3.91
N PHE A 9 11.30 22.86 3.36
CA PHE A 9 10.25 22.14 4.10
C PHE A 9 10.31 20.64 3.84
N ASN A 10 10.58 19.84 4.86
CA ASN A 10 10.60 18.39 4.78
C ASN A 10 9.26 17.80 5.28
N ALA A 11 8.36 17.47 4.38
CA ALA A 11 7.03 16.96 4.70
C ALA A 11 7.01 15.64 5.52
N VAL A 12 8.12 14.90 5.58
CA VAL A 12 8.26 13.69 6.42
C VAL A 12 8.55 14.05 7.88
N GLN A 13 9.24 15.17 8.15
CA GLN A 13 9.73 15.54 9.47
C GLN A 13 9.06 16.79 10.05
N ASP A 14 8.77 17.77 9.18
CA ASP A 14 8.23 19.06 9.60
C ASP A 14 6.71 19.01 9.65
N SER A 15 6.11 19.56 10.70
CA SER A 15 4.65 19.62 10.82
C SER A 15 4.07 20.69 9.89
N ILE A 16 3.23 20.26 8.95
CA ILE A 16 2.47 21.16 8.08
C ILE A 16 1.60 22.11 8.93
N LEU A 17 0.86 21.56 9.90
CA LEU A 17 -0.01 22.34 10.77
C LEU A 17 0.74 23.45 11.53
N ASN A 18 1.89 23.11 12.11
CA ASN A 18 2.70 24.10 12.84
C ASN A 18 3.28 25.15 11.91
N HIS A 19 3.66 24.77 10.68
CA HIS A 19 4.25 25.68 9.70
C HIS A 19 3.24 26.70 9.18
N ILE A 20 2.00 26.28 8.88
CA ILE A 20 0.96 27.16 8.37
C ILE A 20 0.11 27.81 9.47
N GLY A 21 0.17 27.31 10.72
CA GLY A 21 -0.50 27.86 11.89
C GLY A 21 -2.02 27.64 11.97
N GLN A 22 -2.60 26.92 11.02
CA GLN A 22 -4.06 26.63 10.99
C GLN A 22 -4.36 25.36 10.21
N GLN A 23 -5.51 24.74 10.47
CA GLN A 23 -6.02 23.66 9.64
C GLN A 23 -6.66 24.19 8.35
N VAL A 24 -6.65 23.36 7.30
CA VAL A 24 -7.16 23.70 5.95
C VAL A 24 -8.23 22.71 5.50
N ASP A 25 -9.07 23.10 4.55
CA ASP A 25 -10.12 22.23 3.98
C ASP A 25 -9.55 21.18 3.04
N LEU A 26 -8.41 21.47 2.40
CA LEU A 26 -7.75 20.58 1.44
C LEU A 26 -6.24 20.66 1.58
N CYS A 27 -5.59 19.49 1.73
CA CYS A 27 -4.15 19.36 1.74
C CYS A 27 -3.72 18.23 0.77
N VAL A 28 -3.08 18.58 -0.35
CA VAL A 28 -2.70 17.64 -1.41
C VAL A 28 -1.22 17.75 -1.71
N SER A 29 -0.54 16.62 -1.92
CA SER A 29 0.85 16.57 -2.38
C SER A 29 0.97 15.97 -3.78
N HIS A 30 2.08 16.31 -4.43
CA HIS A 30 2.52 15.68 -5.67
C HIS A 30 3.96 15.18 -5.46
N PRO A 31 4.14 14.02 -4.84
CA PRO A 31 5.45 13.47 -4.58
C PRO A 31 6.11 12.95 -5.87
N PRO A 32 7.42 12.67 -5.85
CA PRO A 32 8.06 11.91 -6.92
C PRO A 32 7.41 10.54 -7.10
N TYR A 33 7.45 10.00 -8.32
CA TYR A 33 7.00 8.64 -8.61
C TYR A 33 8.17 7.68 -8.40
N LEU A 34 8.46 7.37 -7.14
CA LEU A 34 9.67 6.67 -6.74
C LEU A 34 10.92 7.39 -7.31
N ASP A 35 11.83 6.67 -7.91
CA ASP A 35 13.06 7.17 -8.54
C ASP A 35 12.93 7.33 -10.06
N MET A 36 11.70 7.50 -10.59
CA MET A 36 11.50 7.74 -12.03
C MET A 36 12.24 9.01 -12.50
N ILE A 37 12.21 10.05 -11.67
CA ILE A 37 12.99 11.28 -11.84
C ILE A 37 13.68 11.55 -10.50
N LEU A 38 15.00 11.64 -10.54
CA LEU A 38 15.81 12.07 -9.39
C LEU A 38 15.80 13.59 -9.35
N TYR A 39 15.27 14.17 -8.27
CA TYR A 39 15.08 15.62 -8.19
C TYR A 39 16.33 16.33 -7.68
N SER A 40 16.73 16.10 -6.43
CA SER A 40 17.91 16.79 -5.87
C SER A 40 19.22 16.32 -6.51
N GLY A 41 20.12 17.25 -6.77
CA GLY A 41 21.39 17.01 -7.47
C GLY A 41 21.24 16.70 -8.96
N ASN A 42 20.01 16.85 -9.53
CA ASN A 42 19.73 16.59 -10.93
C ASN A 42 18.73 17.63 -11.52
N VAL A 43 17.57 17.81 -10.92
CA VAL A 43 16.58 18.83 -11.32
C VAL A 43 16.82 20.12 -10.55
N TRP A 44 17.16 20.03 -9.28
CA TRP A 44 17.50 21.17 -8.44
C TRP A 44 18.68 20.86 -7.51
N GLY A 45 19.44 21.90 -7.17
CA GLY A 45 20.63 21.81 -6.33
C GLY A 45 21.78 21.04 -7.00
N ASP A 46 22.98 21.19 -6.45
CA ASP A 46 24.22 20.58 -7.01
C ASP A 46 24.52 19.21 -6.41
N LYS A 47 23.81 18.83 -5.36
CA LYS A 47 24.04 17.58 -4.61
C LYS A 47 22.75 16.88 -4.24
N PRO A 48 22.78 15.53 -4.10
CA PRO A 48 21.68 14.79 -3.52
C PRO A 48 21.31 15.30 -2.12
N HIS A 49 20.00 15.47 -1.87
CA HIS A 49 19.48 15.83 -0.57
C HIS A 49 18.95 14.57 0.16
N PRO A 50 19.31 14.34 1.44
CA PRO A 50 18.95 13.10 2.15
C PRO A 50 17.44 12.91 2.39
N ALA A 51 16.67 14.01 2.39
CA ALA A 51 15.22 13.96 2.53
C ALA A 51 14.45 13.87 1.21
N ASP A 52 15.14 13.81 0.07
CA ASP A 52 14.50 13.68 -1.24
C ASP A 52 13.88 12.30 -1.41
N LEU A 53 12.55 12.26 -1.52
CA LEU A 53 11.80 11.02 -1.66
C LEU A 53 12.11 10.26 -2.97
N SER A 54 12.61 10.95 -4.00
CA SER A 54 13.07 10.28 -5.23
C SER A 54 14.36 9.47 -5.03
N ARG A 55 15.00 9.60 -3.87
CA ARG A 55 16.26 8.94 -3.51
C ARG A 55 16.12 7.94 -2.38
N CYS A 56 14.90 7.49 -2.12
CA CYS A 56 14.63 6.43 -1.15
C CYS A 56 15.39 5.14 -1.49
N ALA A 57 15.88 4.44 -0.47
CA ALA A 57 16.68 3.23 -0.63
C ALA A 57 15.92 2.06 -1.27
N SER A 58 14.59 2.05 -1.10
CA SER A 58 13.69 1.03 -1.66
C SER A 58 12.29 1.59 -1.87
N SER A 59 11.45 0.84 -2.58
CA SER A 59 10.03 1.16 -2.70
C SER A 59 9.31 1.14 -1.35
N ASP A 60 9.69 0.24 -0.44
CA ASP A 60 9.12 0.18 0.90
C ASP A 60 9.48 1.42 1.73
N ASP A 61 10.76 1.84 1.71
CA ASP A 61 11.22 3.09 2.36
C ASP A 61 10.43 4.31 1.83
N PHE A 62 10.22 4.37 0.51
CA PHE A 62 9.39 5.42 -0.09
C PHE A 62 7.94 5.38 0.42
N HIS A 63 7.30 4.21 0.42
CA HIS A 63 5.91 4.09 0.83
C HIS A 63 5.70 4.34 2.33
N GLU A 64 6.66 3.98 3.18
CA GLU A 64 6.65 4.30 4.61
C GLU A 64 6.74 5.81 4.84
N LYS A 65 7.64 6.50 4.15
CA LYS A 65 7.75 7.96 4.21
C LYS A 65 6.51 8.65 3.68
N MET A 66 5.94 8.16 2.58
CA MET A 66 4.69 8.68 2.03
C MET A 66 3.50 8.51 2.98
N GLN A 67 3.46 7.42 3.75
CA GLN A 67 2.47 7.27 4.82
C GLN A 67 2.60 8.37 5.87
N LEU A 68 3.83 8.71 6.29
CA LEU A 68 4.06 9.83 7.23
C LEU A 68 3.63 11.17 6.63
N VAL A 69 3.94 11.42 5.36
CA VAL A 69 3.47 12.63 4.65
C VAL A 69 1.95 12.73 4.66
N LEU A 70 1.24 11.65 4.32
CA LEU A 70 -0.23 11.62 4.32
C LEU A 70 -0.83 11.80 5.72
N LEU A 71 -0.21 11.23 6.75
CA LEU A 71 -0.63 11.45 8.15
C LEU A 71 -0.40 12.90 8.58
N ASN A 72 0.69 13.54 8.17
CA ASN A 72 0.98 14.95 8.40
C ASN A 72 -0.05 15.85 7.70
N GLN A 73 -0.40 15.56 6.44
CA GLN A 73 -1.48 16.24 5.71
C GLN A 73 -2.82 16.08 6.42
N ARG A 74 -3.13 14.85 6.88
CA ARG A 74 -4.35 14.60 7.65
C ARG A 74 -4.43 15.45 8.91
N ASP A 75 -3.30 15.61 9.62
CA ASP A 75 -3.26 16.43 10.83
C ASP A 75 -3.56 17.89 10.52
N ALA A 76 -2.99 18.42 9.45
CA ALA A 76 -3.20 19.78 8.97
C ALA A 76 -4.59 20.02 8.34
N THR A 77 -5.38 18.97 8.10
CA THR A 77 -6.71 19.08 7.49
C THR A 77 -7.81 19.21 8.54
N LEU A 78 -8.82 20.03 8.30
CA LEU A 78 -10.03 20.15 9.13
C LEU A 78 -10.82 18.82 9.17
N PRO A 79 -11.52 18.48 10.26
CA PRO A 79 -12.52 17.42 10.23
C PRO A 79 -13.55 17.62 9.13
N GLY A 80 -13.77 16.62 8.28
CA GLY A 80 -14.63 16.71 7.11
C GLY A 80 -13.95 17.24 5.85
N GLY A 81 -12.76 17.83 5.96
CA GLY A 81 -11.92 18.23 4.85
C GLY A 81 -11.19 17.04 4.20
N PHE A 82 -10.41 17.33 3.15
CA PHE A 82 -9.76 16.30 2.34
C PHE A 82 -8.24 16.41 2.40
N TYR A 83 -7.58 15.27 2.41
CA TYR A 83 -6.13 15.17 2.23
C TYR A 83 -5.83 14.10 1.18
N GLY A 84 -4.68 14.18 0.53
CA GLY A 84 -4.38 13.24 -0.54
C GLY A 84 -3.08 13.46 -1.27
N ALA A 85 -2.89 12.66 -2.32
CA ALA A 85 -1.73 12.76 -3.19
C ALA A 85 -2.09 12.48 -4.65
N LEU A 86 -1.45 13.23 -5.55
CA LEU A 86 -1.37 12.90 -6.96
C LEU A 86 -0.17 12.01 -7.18
N VAL A 87 -0.38 10.77 -7.62
CA VAL A 87 0.68 9.77 -7.82
C VAL A 87 0.54 9.06 -9.16
N GLY A 88 1.67 8.66 -9.72
CA GLY A 88 1.73 7.81 -10.91
C GLY A 88 2.21 6.42 -10.56
N ASP A 89 1.71 5.43 -11.30
CA ASP A 89 2.26 4.09 -11.33
C ASP A 89 3.38 4.00 -12.36
N LEU A 90 4.27 3.07 -12.19
CA LEU A 90 5.38 2.87 -13.11
C LEU A 90 5.61 1.39 -13.44
N ARG A 91 6.39 1.15 -14.47
CA ARG A 91 6.80 -0.21 -14.83
C ARG A 91 8.33 -0.29 -14.78
N ARG A 92 8.83 -1.29 -14.03
CA ARG A 92 10.26 -1.52 -13.86
C ARG A 92 10.58 -2.97 -14.16
N ASN A 93 11.52 -3.23 -15.07
CA ASN A 93 11.94 -4.59 -15.46
C ASN A 93 10.75 -5.50 -15.79
N GLY A 94 9.74 -4.98 -16.52
CA GLY A 94 8.53 -5.70 -16.87
C GLY A 94 7.48 -5.83 -15.77
N THR A 95 7.80 -5.46 -14.53
CA THR A 95 6.88 -5.51 -13.39
C THR A 95 6.15 -4.18 -13.22
N TYR A 96 4.83 -4.24 -13.06
CA TYR A 96 4.00 -3.09 -12.74
C TYR A 96 4.11 -2.75 -11.25
N VAL A 97 4.47 -1.51 -10.93
CA VAL A 97 4.57 -1.00 -9.57
C VAL A 97 3.43 -0.02 -9.36
N SER A 98 2.48 -0.39 -8.51
CA SER A 98 1.30 0.44 -8.23
C SER A 98 1.48 1.23 -6.94
N THR A 99 1.96 2.46 -7.06
CA THR A 99 2.05 3.42 -5.95
C THR A 99 0.67 3.71 -5.36
N GLN A 100 -0.34 3.83 -6.21
CA GLN A 100 -1.72 4.06 -5.82
C GLN A 100 -2.23 2.96 -4.88
N ALA A 101 -2.05 1.68 -5.23
CA ALA A 101 -2.53 0.55 -4.43
C ALA A 101 -1.80 0.49 -3.07
N GLU A 102 -0.49 0.75 -3.05
CA GLU A 102 0.32 0.77 -1.83
C GLU A 102 -0.12 1.87 -0.86
N LEU A 103 -0.35 3.08 -1.34
CA LEU A 103 -0.81 4.17 -0.50
C LEU A 103 -2.22 3.92 0.07
N ILE A 104 -3.14 3.40 -0.75
CA ILE A 104 -4.48 3.02 -0.27
C ILE A 104 -4.37 1.92 0.79
N ALA A 105 -3.49 0.95 0.61
CA ALA A 105 -3.30 -0.14 1.56
C ALA A 105 -2.73 0.32 2.91
N ARG A 106 -1.97 1.42 2.94
CA ARG A 106 -1.29 1.95 4.13
C ARG A 106 -2.09 3.01 4.87
N MET A 107 -3.15 3.55 4.27
CA MET A 107 -3.99 4.59 4.86
C MET A 107 -5.34 4.04 5.33
N PRO A 108 -6.07 4.76 6.21
CA PRO A 108 -7.34 4.27 6.74
C PRO A 108 -8.37 4.03 5.64
N SER A 109 -8.81 2.80 5.47
CA SER A 109 -9.83 2.43 4.47
C SER A 109 -11.13 3.19 4.68
N SER A 110 -11.48 3.47 5.94
CA SER A 110 -12.70 4.19 6.32
C SER A 110 -12.72 5.68 5.95
N GLU A 111 -11.55 6.27 5.63
CA GLU A 111 -11.42 7.67 5.20
C GLU A 111 -11.26 7.80 3.67
N LEU A 112 -10.97 6.71 2.95
CA LEU A 112 -10.86 6.76 1.49
C LEU A 112 -12.16 7.27 0.86
N ALA A 113 -12.08 8.41 0.20
CA ALA A 113 -13.23 9.11 -0.35
C ALA A 113 -13.33 8.98 -1.86
N SER A 114 -12.20 9.09 -2.58
CA SER A 114 -12.20 9.05 -4.04
C SER A 114 -10.84 8.67 -4.60
N VAL A 115 -10.86 8.03 -5.77
CA VAL A 115 -9.70 7.83 -6.64
C VAL A 115 -10.04 8.39 -7.99
N ILE A 116 -9.42 9.52 -8.34
CA ILE A 116 -9.68 10.24 -9.58
C ILE A 116 -8.56 9.91 -10.55
N ILE A 117 -8.91 9.48 -11.76
CA ILE A 117 -7.95 9.22 -12.83
C ILE A 117 -7.72 10.50 -13.61
N LYS A 118 -6.48 10.98 -13.60
CA LYS A 118 -6.03 12.11 -14.42
C LYS A 118 -5.33 11.53 -15.65
N MET A 119 -5.92 11.69 -16.81
CA MET A 119 -5.27 11.31 -18.07
C MET A 119 -4.14 12.27 -18.39
N GLN A 120 -2.98 11.70 -18.73
CA GLN A 120 -1.84 12.43 -19.24
C GLN A 120 -1.95 12.58 -20.76
N HIS A 121 -1.61 13.75 -21.26
CA HIS A 121 -1.46 14.02 -22.69
C HIS A 121 -0.20 14.87 -22.91
N ASN A 122 0.39 14.78 -24.09
CA ASN A 122 1.61 15.49 -24.45
C ASN A 122 2.82 15.17 -23.52
N CYS A 123 2.91 13.95 -23.02
CA CYS A 123 4.07 13.54 -22.24
C CYS A 123 5.26 13.17 -23.13
N VAL A 124 6.48 13.32 -22.61
CA VAL A 124 7.74 12.99 -23.32
C VAL A 124 7.75 11.53 -23.81
N SER A 125 7.07 10.63 -23.11
CA SER A 125 6.91 9.24 -23.52
C SER A 125 6.09 9.06 -24.80
N ASP A 126 5.24 10.03 -25.17
CA ASP A 126 4.41 9.94 -26.40
C ASP A 126 5.25 10.04 -27.67
N SER A 127 6.40 10.69 -27.61
CA SER A 127 7.34 10.82 -28.73
C SER A 127 8.22 9.58 -28.95
N ARG A 128 8.22 8.61 -28.02
CA ARG A 128 9.02 7.39 -28.15
C ARG A 128 8.31 6.37 -29.04
N VAL A 129 9.03 5.89 -30.06
CA VAL A 129 8.59 4.75 -30.88
C VAL A 129 8.86 3.47 -30.11
N TYR A 130 7.81 2.76 -29.76
CA TYR A 130 7.92 1.46 -29.09
C TYR A 130 7.63 0.36 -30.12
N SER A 131 8.69 -0.15 -30.75
CA SER A 131 8.57 -1.18 -31.78
C SER A 131 8.12 -2.56 -31.28
N ASN A 132 8.30 -2.84 -29.98
CA ASN A 132 7.99 -4.14 -29.36
C ASN A 132 7.21 -4.00 -28.04
N MET A 133 6.08 -3.27 -28.05
CA MET A 133 5.24 -3.18 -26.86
C MET A 133 4.40 -4.44 -26.68
N SER A 134 4.65 -5.18 -25.62
CA SER A 134 3.79 -6.29 -25.16
C SER A 134 2.67 -5.84 -24.21
N LEU A 135 2.75 -4.64 -23.65
CA LEU A 135 1.80 -4.11 -22.68
C LEU A 135 1.46 -2.64 -22.99
N PRO A 136 0.22 -2.18 -22.72
CA PRO A 136 -0.17 -0.80 -22.95
C PRO A 136 0.66 0.17 -22.11
N ARG A 137 0.82 1.40 -22.60
CA ARG A 137 1.47 2.48 -21.86
C ARG A 137 0.65 2.87 -20.64
N ILE A 138 1.33 3.34 -19.60
CA ILE A 138 0.68 4.01 -18.47
C ILE A 138 0.53 5.48 -18.89
N MET A 139 -0.71 5.92 -19.12
CA MET A 139 -1.03 7.28 -19.61
C MET A 139 -1.91 8.04 -18.62
N HIS A 140 -1.82 7.69 -17.34
CA HIS A 140 -2.64 8.30 -16.31
C HIS A 140 -1.90 8.39 -14.99
N GLU A 141 -2.39 9.28 -14.17
CA GLU A 141 -2.05 9.48 -12.77
C GLU A 141 -3.30 9.34 -11.92
N TYR A 142 -3.12 9.12 -10.63
CA TYR A 142 -4.22 8.99 -9.68
C TYR A 142 -4.18 10.11 -8.66
N LEU A 143 -5.24 10.90 -8.56
CA LEU A 143 -5.47 11.75 -7.42
C LEU A 143 -6.29 10.95 -6.39
N ILE A 144 -5.63 10.55 -5.32
CA ILE A 144 -6.24 9.79 -4.23
C ILE A 144 -6.63 10.78 -3.14
N LEU A 145 -7.89 10.76 -2.74
CA LEU A 145 -8.42 11.65 -1.71
C LEU A 145 -9.01 10.85 -0.56
N TRP A 146 -8.61 11.22 0.65
CA TRP A 146 -9.20 10.77 1.90
C TRP A 146 -9.95 11.93 2.55
N ARG A 147 -11.11 11.64 3.16
CA ARG A 147 -11.88 12.61 3.93
C ARG A 147 -11.63 12.39 5.41
N LYS A 148 -11.04 13.38 6.08
CA LYS A 148 -10.71 13.29 7.51
C LYS A 148 -11.97 13.12 8.35
N LYS A 149 -12.01 12.04 9.12
CA LYS A 149 -13.02 11.82 10.17
C LYS A 149 -12.56 12.42 11.50
N THR A 150 -13.53 12.80 12.33
CA THR A 150 -13.28 13.20 13.72
C THR A 150 -12.91 11.97 14.53
N MET A 151 -11.63 11.63 14.52
CA MET A 151 -11.09 10.47 15.23
C MET A 151 -9.71 10.80 15.78
N PRO A 152 -9.44 10.53 17.07
CA PRO A 152 -8.12 10.70 17.65
C PRO A 152 -7.08 9.86 16.91
N ILE A 153 -5.89 10.40 16.72
CA ILE A 153 -4.81 9.75 15.95
C ILE A 153 -4.47 8.34 16.48
N MET A 154 -4.46 8.15 17.79
CA MET A 154 -4.18 6.85 18.39
C MET A 154 -5.24 5.79 18.08
N VAL A 155 -6.52 6.19 18.02
CA VAL A 155 -7.61 5.31 17.62
C VAL A 155 -7.48 4.95 16.15
N LEU A 156 -7.14 5.92 15.30
CA LEU A 156 -6.87 5.71 13.88
C LEU A 156 -5.74 4.70 13.67
N LEU A 157 -4.57 4.91 14.30
CA LEU A 157 -3.41 4.02 14.17
C LEU A 157 -3.73 2.60 14.64
N ASN A 158 -4.47 2.44 15.73
CA ASN A 158 -4.94 1.13 16.19
C ASN A 158 -5.90 0.47 15.17
N THR A 159 -6.76 1.23 14.53
CA THR A 159 -7.67 0.73 13.48
C THR A 159 -6.86 0.24 12.27
N MET A 160 -5.90 1.06 11.81
CA MET A 160 -5.01 0.69 10.71
C MET A 160 -4.19 -0.58 11.03
N ALA A 161 -3.65 -0.69 12.24
CA ALA A 161 -2.92 -1.88 12.67
C ALA A 161 -3.81 -3.14 12.66
N ARG A 162 -5.08 -3.03 13.08
CA ARG A 162 -6.05 -4.14 13.01
C ARG A 162 -6.38 -4.52 11.56
N GLU A 163 -6.56 -3.55 10.67
CA GLU A 163 -6.80 -3.80 9.25
C GLU A 163 -5.61 -4.52 8.61
N GLN A 164 -4.38 -4.08 8.89
CA GLN A 164 -3.16 -4.72 8.41
C GLN A 164 -3.01 -6.14 8.97
N HIS A 165 -3.25 -6.33 10.26
CA HIS A 165 -3.24 -7.67 10.88
C HIS A 165 -4.28 -8.60 10.26
N SER A 166 -5.48 -8.11 9.98
CA SER A 166 -6.54 -8.84 9.29
C SER A 166 -6.11 -9.29 7.88
N ARG A 167 -5.38 -8.44 7.14
CA ARG A 167 -4.82 -8.80 5.82
C ARG A 167 -3.77 -9.89 5.92
N VAL A 168 -2.87 -9.81 6.90
CA VAL A 168 -1.87 -10.86 7.15
C VAL A 168 -2.54 -12.18 7.52
N THR A 169 -3.59 -12.15 8.33
CA THR A 169 -4.39 -13.34 8.66
C THR A 169 -5.11 -13.88 7.43
N GLY A 170 -5.59 -13.01 6.55
CA GLY A 170 -6.19 -13.36 5.26
C GLY A 170 -5.27 -14.20 4.37
N THR A 171 -3.95 -14.02 4.45
CA THR A 171 -2.99 -14.83 3.69
C THR A 171 -3.03 -16.32 4.07
N TRP A 172 -3.24 -16.66 5.34
CA TRP A 172 -3.40 -18.06 5.77
C TRP A 172 -4.69 -18.68 5.22
N LYS A 173 -5.78 -17.90 5.14
CA LYS A 173 -7.02 -18.34 4.48
C LYS A 173 -6.78 -18.69 3.03
N SER A 174 -6.08 -17.83 2.30
CA SER A 174 -5.77 -18.05 0.89
C SER A 174 -4.90 -19.27 0.69
N ILE A 175 -3.87 -19.49 1.54
CA ILE A 175 -3.01 -20.67 1.47
C ILE A 175 -3.83 -21.93 1.70
N VAL A 176 -4.61 -22.00 2.76
CA VAL A 176 -5.45 -23.17 3.10
C VAL A 176 -6.50 -23.40 2.01
N GLY A 177 -7.11 -22.34 1.49
CA GLY A 177 -8.08 -22.42 0.39
C GLY A 177 -7.48 -23.02 -0.88
N VAL A 178 -6.32 -22.53 -1.32
CA VAL A 178 -5.60 -23.07 -2.49
C VAL A 178 -5.17 -24.52 -2.28
N VAL A 179 -4.70 -24.83 -1.07
CA VAL A 179 -4.33 -26.21 -0.72
C VAL A 179 -5.52 -27.15 -0.80
N LEU A 180 -6.67 -26.78 -0.22
CA LEU A 180 -7.90 -27.58 -0.33
C LEU A 180 -8.36 -27.71 -1.77
N GLN A 181 -8.29 -26.66 -2.59
CA GLN A 181 -8.60 -26.74 -4.02
C GLN A 181 -7.73 -27.79 -4.74
N ARG A 182 -6.41 -27.77 -4.48
CA ARG A 182 -5.48 -28.76 -5.05
C ARG A 182 -5.76 -30.18 -4.61
N LEU A 183 -6.25 -30.37 -3.39
CA LEU A 183 -6.63 -31.67 -2.82
C LEU A 183 -8.06 -32.10 -3.21
N GLY A 184 -8.69 -31.42 -4.18
CA GLY A 184 -10.02 -31.78 -4.65
C GLY A 184 -11.17 -31.21 -3.83
N GLY A 185 -10.92 -30.17 -3.04
CA GLY A 185 -11.93 -29.44 -2.26
C GLY A 185 -12.21 -30.00 -0.86
N LYS A 186 -11.75 -31.22 -0.55
CA LYS A 186 -11.90 -31.89 0.76
C LYS A 186 -10.62 -32.65 1.10
N ALA A 187 -10.14 -32.52 2.34
CA ALA A 187 -8.94 -33.22 2.79
C ALA A 187 -8.90 -33.38 4.32
N ASN A 188 -8.14 -34.35 4.81
CA ASN A 188 -7.85 -34.44 6.22
C ASN A 188 -6.75 -33.47 6.64
N LEU A 189 -6.64 -33.20 7.94
CA LEU A 189 -5.72 -32.21 8.50
C LEU A 189 -4.25 -32.53 8.20
N SER A 190 -3.88 -33.80 8.15
CA SER A 190 -2.51 -34.27 7.84
C SER A 190 -2.14 -33.96 6.38
N GLU A 191 -3.05 -34.21 5.44
CA GLU A 191 -2.87 -33.87 4.01
C GLU A 191 -2.73 -32.35 3.82
N ILE A 192 -3.58 -31.57 4.52
CA ILE A 192 -3.48 -30.11 4.50
C ILE A 192 -2.12 -29.65 4.99
N TYR A 193 -1.62 -30.17 6.11
CA TYR A 193 -0.29 -29.83 6.63
C TYR A 193 0.83 -30.17 5.64
N GLN A 194 0.78 -31.37 5.07
CA GLN A 194 1.79 -31.81 4.11
C GLN A 194 1.84 -30.89 2.88
N GLU A 195 0.68 -30.56 2.34
CA GLU A 195 0.61 -29.72 1.14
C GLU A 195 0.95 -28.24 1.45
N VAL A 196 0.56 -27.71 2.61
CA VAL A 196 1.01 -26.38 3.06
C VAL A 196 2.53 -26.35 3.22
N GLY A 197 3.11 -27.42 3.75
CA GLY A 197 4.57 -27.58 3.87
C GLY A 197 5.30 -27.47 2.53
N ARG A 198 4.70 -28.01 1.48
CA ARG A 198 5.23 -27.94 0.11
C ARG A 198 5.00 -26.57 -0.53
N ALA A 199 3.81 -26.00 -0.32
CA ALA A 199 3.38 -24.78 -1.01
C ALA A 199 3.98 -23.48 -0.42
N ALA A 200 4.29 -23.44 0.87
CA ALA A 200 4.69 -22.21 1.56
C ALA A 200 5.84 -22.42 2.58
N PRO A 201 6.98 -23.00 2.21
CA PRO A 201 8.06 -23.38 3.14
C PRO A 201 8.62 -22.18 3.91
N ASP A 202 8.76 -21.03 3.26
CA ASP A 202 9.32 -19.83 3.90
C ASP A 202 8.37 -19.23 4.95
N LYS A 203 7.06 -19.32 4.72
CA LYS A 203 6.07 -18.88 5.69
C LYS A 203 6.02 -19.77 6.94
N LEU A 204 6.36 -21.06 6.78
CA LEU A 204 6.48 -21.99 7.90
C LEU A 204 7.72 -21.70 8.75
N LYS A 205 8.85 -21.38 8.11
CA LYS A 205 10.08 -20.96 8.81
C LYS A 205 9.85 -19.69 9.65
N ALA A 206 9.05 -18.76 9.13
CA ALA A 206 8.73 -17.51 9.82
C ALA A 206 7.72 -17.66 10.97
N ASN A 207 7.02 -18.81 11.08
CA ASN A 207 6.02 -19.04 12.12
C ASN A 207 6.11 -20.46 12.69
N PRO A 208 6.83 -20.70 13.80
CA PRO A 208 6.97 -22.02 14.41
C PRO A 208 5.62 -22.67 14.80
N ASN A 209 4.58 -21.89 15.03
CA ASN A 209 3.25 -22.36 15.42
C ASN A 209 2.27 -22.46 14.22
N TRP A 210 2.77 -22.66 13.02
CA TRP A 210 1.99 -22.65 11.79
C TRP A 210 0.85 -23.68 11.76
N GLU A 211 1.01 -24.86 12.33
CA GLU A 211 -0.05 -25.88 12.42
C GLU A 211 -1.23 -25.40 13.27
N ALA A 212 -0.94 -24.76 14.41
CA ALA A 212 -1.98 -24.15 15.24
C ALA A 212 -2.69 -23.01 14.48
N LYS A 213 -1.94 -22.26 13.67
CA LYS A 213 -2.51 -21.20 12.83
C LYS A 213 -3.40 -21.75 11.73
N ILE A 214 -3.06 -22.86 11.11
CA ILE A 214 -3.93 -23.55 10.14
C ILE A 214 -5.23 -24.00 10.82
N ARG A 215 -5.14 -24.70 11.98
CA ARG A 215 -6.34 -25.10 12.74
C ARG A 215 -7.22 -23.91 13.10
N GLN A 216 -6.62 -22.81 13.57
CA GLN A 216 -7.34 -21.56 13.84
C GLN A 216 -8.04 -21.05 12.59
N THR A 217 -7.34 -21.05 11.45
CA THR A 217 -7.88 -20.57 10.16
C THR A 217 -9.06 -21.43 9.71
N LEU A 218 -8.98 -22.74 9.79
CA LEU A 218 -10.04 -23.67 9.44
C LEU A 218 -11.29 -23.46 10.32
N ASN A 219 -11.09 -23.24 11.64
CA ASN A 219 -12.18 -23.08 12.59
C ASN A 219 -12.84 -21.68 12.61
N SER A 220 -12.13 -20.65 12.14
CA SER A 220 -12.57 -19.25 12.33
C SER A 220 -13.37 -18.67 11.18
N ASN A 221 -13.71 -19.45 10.14
CA ASN A 221 -14.25 -18.89 8.92
C ASN A 221 -15.32 -19.74 8.26
N GLY A 222 -16.40 -19.10 7.80
CA GLY A 222 -17.40 -19.70 6.95
C GLY A 222 -16.92 -20.14 5.55
N LEU A 223 -15.64 -19.97 5.23
CA LEU A 223 -15.05 -20.47 3.99
C LEU A 223 -14.67 -21.95 4.07
N PHE A 224 -14.53 -22.50 5.28
CA PHE A 224 -14.17 -23.90 5.54
C PHE A 224 -15.20 -24.56 6.43
N ALA A 225 -15.57 -25.79 6.11
CA ALA A 225 -16.50 -26.59 6.89
C ALA A 225 -15.83 -27.89 7.32
N SER A 226 -16.03 -28.29 8.58
CA SER A 226 -15.68 -29.64 9.05
C SER A 226 -16.77 -30.59 8.58
N THR A 227 -16.43 -31.51 7.69
CA THR A 227 -17.36 -32.53 7.18
C THR A 227 -17.39 -33.78 8.03
N GLU A 228 -16.27 -34.11 8.65
CA GLU A 228 -16.07 -35.25 9.53
C GLU A 228 -14.97 -34.91 10.54
N ARG A 229 -14.76 -35.74 11.56
CA ARG A 229 -13.69 -35.52 12.55
C ARG A 229 -12.31 -35.48 11.87
N GLY A 230 -11.70 -34.29 11.89
CA GLY A 230 -10.37 -34.02 11.30
C GLY A 230 -10.36 -33.87 9.78
N VAL A 231 -11.54 -33.81 9.13
CA VAL A 231 -11.68 -33.59 7.68
C VAL A 231 -12.35 -32.26 7.42
N TRP A 232 -11.76 -31.50 6.49
CA TRP A 232 -12.16 -30.15 6.14
C TRP A 232 -12.45 -30.02 4.66
N ALA A 233 -13.43 -29.23 4.31
CA ALA A 233 -13.77 -28.89 2.94
C ALA A 233 -13.92 -27.39 2.76
N LEU A 234 -13.86 -26.93 1.51
CA LEU A 234 -14.36 -25.61 1.12
C LEU A 234 -15.89 -25.61 1.29
N ALA A 235 -16.39 -24.55 1.96
CA ALA A 235 -17.83 -24.37 2.23
C ALA A 235 -18.57 -23.87 0.97
#